data_c6b2faf32cd1057d63669e5529b2e960
#
_entry.id   c6b2faf32cd1057d63669e5529b2e960
#
_cell.length_a   1.000
_cell.length_b   1.000
_cell.length_c   1.000
_cell.angle_alpha   90.00
_cell.angle_beta   90.00
_cell.angle_gamma   90.00
#
_symmetry.space_group_name_H-M   'P 1'
#
loop_
_entity.id
_entity.type
_entity.pdbx_description
1 polymer ?
#
loop_
_entity_poly.entity_id
_entity_poly.type
_entity_poly.pdbx_seq_one_letter_code
_entity_poly.pdbx_strand_id
1 'polypeptide(L)'
;MTSQDWNPLIRLLRGASLEFEPGLTDSEVHRIENRFNFRFPPDLRSFLQTNVPFWNSPRWHTATDAEIQKWLDPPIEGVLFDVERNDFWISDWGERPEDLLEALQIASARIRQAPKLIPILGNRYMPALPNEAGNPVFSVHQTDIIYYGHDLDDYLRHEFNLPRAKWPVKVKQIEFWDPDRFEQLYWGKNPSLSHE
;
A
#
# COMPACT_ATOMS: atom_id res chain seq x y z
N MET A 1 15.70 0.87 19.45
CA MET A 1 14.25 0.54 19.35
C MET A 1 14.13 -0.97 19.38
N THR A 2 13.42 -1.55 20.33
CA THR A 2 13.18 -3.00 20.40
C THR A 2 12.31 -3.38 19.20
N SER A 3 12.80 -4.33 18.39
CA SER A 3 12.01 -4.92 17.30
C SER A 3 10.73 -5.53 17.89
N GLN A 4 9.58 -5.28 17.26
CA GLN A 4 8.30 -5.88 17.64
C GLN A 4 8.41 -7.41 17.50
N ASP A 5 7.98 -8.15 18.55
CA ASP A 5 7.87 -9.60 18.46
C ASP A 5 6.55 -9.99 17.75
N TRP A 6 6.66 -10.45 16.53
CA TRP A 6 5.53 -10.87 15.69
C TRP A 6 5.02 -12.28 15.97
N ASN A 7 5.77 -13.12 16.72
CA ASN A 7 5.41 -14.51 16.94
C ASN A 7 4.03 -14.73 17.58
N PRO A 8 3.58 -13.89 18.54
CA PRO A 8 2.23 -14.02 19.08
C PRO A 8 1.14 -13.80 18.02
N LEU A 9 1.28 -12.76 17.18
CA LEU A 9 0.33 -12.47 16.11
C LEU A 9 0.35 -13.55 15.03
N ILE A 10 1.53 -14.01 14.60
CA ILE A 10 1.69 -15.08 13.61
C ILE A 10 0.99 -16.37 14.06
N ARG A 11 1.05 -16.71 15.34
CA ARG A 11 0.29 -17.87 15.89
C ARG A 11 -1.22 -17.69 15.74
N LEU A 12 -1.75 -16.50 16.01
CA LEU A 12 -3.17 -16.19 15.81
C LEU A 12 -3.56 -16.26 14.34
N LEU A 13 -2.75 -15.68 13.44
CA LEU A 13 -2.98 -15.69 12.01
C LEU A 13 -2.97 -17.12 11.43
N ARG A 14 -2.08 -17.99 11.91
CA ARG A 14 -2.09 -19.42 11.55
C ARG A 14 -3.38 -20.12 12.06
N GLY A 15 -3.85 -19.75 13.23
CA GLY A 15 -5.16 -20.21 13.75
C GLY A 15 -6.33 -19.75 12.88
N ALA A 16 -6.20 -18.62 12.19
CA ALA A 16 -7.14 -18.10 11.21
C ALA A 16 -6.87 -18.59 9.76
N SER A 17 -6.10 -19.67 9.61
CA SER A 17 -5.80 -20.36 8.34
C SER A 17 -4.86 -19.60 7.39
N LEU A 18 -4.12 -18.60 7.86
CA LEU A 18 -3.05 -18.01 7.05
C LEU A 18 -1.80 -18.90 7.10
N GLU A 19 -1.36 -19.33 5.93
CA GLU A 19 -0.13 -20.08 5.78
C GLU A 19 1.09 -19.14 5.64
N PHE A 20 2.24 -19.63 6.07
CA PHE A 20 3.49 -18.86 6.07
C PHE A 20 4.66 -19.68 5.57
N GLU A 21 5.51 -19.05 4.79
CA GLU A 21 6.87 -19.49 4.49
C GLU A 21 7.86 -19.03 5.58
N PRO A 22 9.09 -19.56 5.60
CA PRO A 22 10.17 -19.02 6.42
C PRO A 22 10.36 -17.50 6.20
N GLY A 23 10.89 -16.80 7.19
CA GLY A 23 11.18 -15.39 7.06
C GLY A 23 12.29 -15.09 6.06
N LEU A 24 12.27 -13.89 5.48
CA LEU A 24 13.32 -13.40 4.59
C LEU A 24 14.64 -13.24 5.33
N THR A 25 15.72 -13.67 4.70
CA THR A 25 17.08 -13.36 5.14
C THR A 25 17.43 -11.89 4.87
N ASP A 26 18.44 -11.36 5.56
CA ASP A 26 18.96 -10.00 5.27
C ASP A 26 19.40 -9.85 3.82
N SER A 27 19.98 -10.89 3.22
CA SER A 27 20.41 -10.89 1.83
C SER A 27 19.24 -10.75 0.86
N GLU A 28 18.13 -11.46 1.13
CA GLU A 28 16.91 -11.36 0.33
C GLU A 28 16.26 -10.00 0.47
N VAL A 29 16.16 -9.48 1.69
CA VAL A 29 15.66 -8.12 1.93
C VAL A 29 16.48 -7.10 1.14
N HIS A 30 17.79 -7.11 1.26
CA HIS A 30 18.67 -6.17 0.54
C HIS A 30 18.55 -6.33 -0.99
N ARG A 31 18.44 -7.56 -1.50
CA ARG A 31 18.22 -7.81 -2.93
C ARG A 31 16.93 -7.18 -3.42
N ILE A 32 15.82 -7.39 -2.71
CA ILE A 32 14.51 -6.85 -3.07
C ILE A 32 14.53 -5.31 -3.02
N GLU A 33 14.99 -4.75 -1.90
CA GLU A 33 15.05 -3.30 -1.70
C GLU A 33 15.88 -2.59 -2.77
N ASN A 34 17.03 -3.14 -3.12
CA ASN A 34 17.90 -2.56 -4.16
C ASN A 34 17.31 -2.74 -5.55
N ARG A 35 16.70 -3.90 -5.83
CA ARG A 35 16.13 -4.20 -7.15
C ARG A 35 14.95 -3.30 -7.48
N PHE A 36 14.07 -3.06 -6.51
CA PHE A 36 12.85 -2.30 -6.72
C PHE A 36 12.93 -0.85 -6.21
N ASN A 37 14.11 -0.42 -5.76
CA ASN A 37 14.39 0.94 -5.29
C ASN A 37 13.36 1.44 -4.25
N PHE A 38 13.23 0.71 -3.16
CA PHE A 38 12.53 1.12 -1.94
C PHE A 38 13.24 0.56 -0.70
N ARG A 39 12.77 0.92 0.49
CA ARG A 39 13.14 0.28 1.75
C ARG A 39 11.86 -0.19 2.43
N PHE A 40 11.86 -1.42 2.92
CA PHE A 40 10.76 -1.87 3.75
C PHE A 40 10.69 -0.99 5.01
N PRO A 41 9.51 -0.50 5.43
CA PRO A 41 9.32 0.06 6.76
C PRO A 41 9.77 -0.94 7.83
N PRO A 42 10.33 -0.47 8.96
CA PRO A 42 10.97 -1.36 9.94
C PRO A 42 10.07 -2.47 10.49
N ASP A 43 8.78 -2.18 10.67
CA ASP A 43 7.78 -3.15 11.12
C ASP A 43 7.45 -4.19 10.04
N LEU A 44 7.22 -3.76 8.80
CA LEU A 44 7.00 -4.69 7.68
C LEU A 44 8.25 -5.54 7.43
N ARG A 45 9.45 -4.94 7.47
CA ARG A 45 10.71 -5.69 7.35
C ARG A 45 10.81 -6.78 8.43
N SER A 46 10.62 -6.42 9.70
CA SER A 46 10.73 -7.38 10.80
C SER A 46 9.65 -8.46 10.75
N PHE A 47 8.44 -8.13 10.30
CA PHE A 47 7.37 -9.09 10.06
C PHE A 47 7.76 -10.11 8.97
N LEU A 48 8.19 -9.62 7.80
CA LEU A 48 8.62 -10.47 6.68
C LEU A 48 9.87 -11.30 7.00
N GLN A 49 10.77 -10.81 7.86
CA GLN A 49 11.92 -11.56 8.35
C GLN A 49 11.54 -12.60 9.41
N THR A 50 10.40 -12.44 10.08
CA THR A 50 9.88 -13.47 10.99
C THR A 50 9.19 -14.59 10.21
N ASN A 51 8.23 -14.25 9.35
CA ASN A 51 7.55 -15.18 8.45
C ASN A 51 6.95 -14.42 7.24
N VAL A 52 6.96 -15.03 6.07
CA VAL A 52 6.34 -14.49 4.86
C VAL A 52 4.95 -15.10 4.68
N PRO A 53 3.87 -14.31 4.54
CA PRO A 53 2.56 -14.83 4.18
C PRO A 53 2.60 -15.57 2.82
N PHE A 54 1.93 -16.72 2.74
CA PHE A 54 1.94 -17.56 1.54
C PHE A 54 0.74 -17.32 0.62
N TRP A 55 -0.38 -16.84 1.15
CA TRP A 55 -1.62 -16.68 0.39
C TRP A 55 -1.82 -15.23 -0.07
N ASN A 56 -2.15 -15.07 -1.36
CA ASN A 56 -2.49 -13.79 -1.99
C ASN A 56 -1.46 -12.67 -1.70
N SER A 57 -0.17 -13.03 -1.73
CA SER A 57 0.96 -12.16 -1.43
C SER A 57 2.10 -12.38 -2.43
N PRO A 58 3.02 -11.42 -2.57
CA PRO A 58 4.20 -11.61 -3.38
C PRO A 58 5.03 -12.80 -2.89
N ARG A 59 5.46 -13.64 -3.81
CA ARG A 59 6.34 -14.79 -3.52
C ARG A 59 7.80 -14.30 -3.42
N TRP A 60 8.09 -13.55 -2.35
CA TRP A 60 9.35 -12.83 -2.18
C TRP A 60 10.62 -13.68 -2.31
N HIS A 61 10.55 -14.99 -1.96
CA HIS A 61 11.68 -15.91 -2.07
C HIS A 61 11.93 -16.36 -3.52
N THR A 62 10.87 -16.66 -4.27
CA THR A 62 10.95 -17.46 -5.50
C THR A 62 10.47 -16.72 -6.75
N ALA A 63 9.72 -15.62 -6.59
CA ALA A 63 9.20 -14.88 -7.73
C ALA A 63 10.33 -14.20 -8.52
N THR A 64 10.16 -14.19 -9.82
CA THR A 64 10.97 -13.37 -10.73
C THR A 64 10.70 -11.88 -10.50
N ASP A 65 11.62 -11.04 -10.96
CA ASP A 65 11.44 -9.58 -10.89
C ASP A 65 10.14 -9.12 -11.57
N ALA A 66 9.79 -9.73 -12.71
CA ALA A 66 8.57 -9.42 -13.44
C ALA A 66 7.29 -9.81 -12.66
N GLU A 67 7.34 -10.90 -11.91
CA GLU A 67 6.21 -11.31 -11.07
C GLU A 67 6.05 -10.40 -9.84
N ILE A 68 7.14 -9.96 -9.22
CA ILE A 68 7.08 -8.98 -8.13
C ILE A 68 6.60 -7.61 -8.67
N GLN A 69 7.05 -7.22 -9.87
CA GLN A 69 6.62 -5.96 -10.47
C GLN A 69 5.11 -5.90 -10.67
N LYS A 70 4.46 -7.03 -11.04
CA LYS A 70 2.99 -7.12 -11.14
C LYS A 70 2.24 -6.85 -9.83
N TRP A 71 2.91 -6.99 -8.69
CA TRP A 71 2.37 -6.59 -7.38
C TRP A 71 2.60 -5.12 -7.06
N LEU A 72 3.65 -4.52 -7.64
CA LEU A 72 4.03 -3.12 -7.39
C LEU A 72 3.34 -2.12 -8.34
N ASP A 73 2.95 -2.56 -9.54
CA ASP A 73 2.39 -1.69 -10.58
C ASP A 73 0.93 -1.26 -10.34
N PRO A 74 0.02 -2.11 -9.78
CA PRO A 74 -1.40 -1.79 -9.72
C PRO A 74 -1.78 -0.43 -9.12
N PRO A 75 -1.11 0.08 -8.06
CA PRO A 75 -1.41 1.42 -7.55
C PRO A 75 -1.16 2.54 -8.56
N ILE A 76 -0.12 2.40 -9.39
CA ILE A 76 0.23 3.39 -10.42
C ILE A 76 -0.71 3.23 -11.61
N GLU A 77 -0.86 2.01 -12.09
CA GLU A 77 -1.72 1.68 -13.23
C GLU A 77 -3.18 2.07 -12.98
N GLY A 78 -3.66 1.85 -11.74
CA GLY A 78 -5.03 2.19 -11.35
C GLY A 78 -5.30 3.70 -11.39
N VAL A 79 -4.38 4.52 -10.89
CA VAL A 79 -4.53 5.98 -10.99
C VAL A 79 -4.45 6.45 -12.44
N LEU A 80 -3.54 5.88 -13.25
CA LEU A 80 -3.44 6.21 -14.68
C LEU A 80 -4.70 5.80 -15.45
N PHE A 81 -5.28 4.66 -15.11
CA PHE A 81 -6.57 4.24 -15.67
C PHE A 81 -7.67 5.27 -15.40
N ASP A 82 -7.75 5.80 -14.19
CA ASP A 82 -8.76 6.81 -13.85
C ASP A 82 -8.48 8.16 -14.52
N VAL A 83 -7.23 8.52 -14.74
CA VAL A 83 -6.86 9.68 -15.57
C VAL A 83 -7.35 9.49 -17.01
N GLU A 84 -7.21 8.28 -17.57
CA GLU A 84 -7.59 7.97 -18.95
C GLU A 84 -9.11 7.86 -19.12
N ARG A 85 -9.81 7.22 -18.17
CA ARG A 85 -11.19 6.76 -18.34
C ARG A 85 -12.24 7.51 -17.53
N ASN A 86 -11.82 8.10 -16.40
CA ASN A 86 -12.74 8.66 -15.40
C ASN A 86 -12.49 10.14 -15.13
N ASP A 87 -11.77 10.83 -16.02
CA ASP A 87 -11.43 12.26 -15.91
C ASP A 87 -10.75 12.65 -14.58
N PHE A 88 -10.13 11.67 -13.90
CA PHE A 88 -9.43 11.93 -12.66
C PHE A 88 -8.23 12.86 -12.90
N TRP A 89 -8.10 13.90 -12.07
CA TRP A 89 -6.99 14.83 -12.11
C TRP A 89 -6.79 15.51 -10.77
N ILE A 90 -5.55 15.58 -10.33
CA ILE A 90 -5.18 16.27 -9.09
C ILE A 90 -4.81 17.72 -9.42
N SER A 91 -5.47 18.69 -8.78
CA SER A 91 -5.25 20.13 -9.03
C SER A 91 -3.79 20.57 -8.88
N ASP A 92 -3.06 19.95 -7.96
CA ASP A 92 -1.63 20.23 -7.74
C ASP A 92 -0.73 19.81 -8.90
N TRP A 93 -1.27 19.06 -9.88
CA TRP A 93 -0.54 18.73 -11.10
C TRP A 93 -0.58 19.87 -12.14
N GLY A 94 -1.36 20.91 -11.86
CA GLY A 94 -1.64 22.01 -12.78
C GLY A 94 -2.94 21.81 -13.55
N GLU A 95 -3.16 22.62 -14.57
CA GLU A 95 -4.31 22.46 -15.46
C GLU A 95 -4.17 21.15 -16.26
N ARG A 96 -5.28 20.41 -16.36
CA ARG A 96 -5.28 19.14 -17.11
C ARG A 96 -5.17 19.44 -18.62
N PRO A 97 -4.16 18.91 -19.32
CA PRO A 97 -4.06 19.03 -20.76
C PRO A 97 -5.29 18.44 -21.48
N GLU A 98 -5.65 19.04 -22.61
CA GLU A 98 -6.65 18.46 -23.52
C GLU A 98 -6.12 17.18 -24.21
N ASP A 99 -4.81 17.16 -24.50
CA ASP A 99 -4.16 15.97 -25.06
C ASP A 99 -4.00 14.89 -23.96
N LEU A 100 -4.64 13.74 -24.20
CA LEU A 100 -4.64 12.63 -23.25
C LEU A 100 -3.23 12.06 -23.02
N LEU A 101 -2.40 11.99 -24.04
CA LEU A 101 -1.03 11.45 -23.90
C LEU A 101 -0.19 12.35 -23.00
N GLU A 102 -0.30 13.66 -23.17
CA GLU A 102 0.36 14.65 -22.31
C GLU A 102 -0.15 14.54 -20.87
N ALA A 103 -1.47 14.43 -20.67
CA ALA A 103 -2.07 14.25 -19.36
C ALA A 103 -1.53 12.98 -18.67
N LEU A 104 -1.47 11.85 -19.36
CA LEU A 104 -0.92 10.60 -18.84
C LEU A 104 0.58 10.70 -18.50
N GLN A 105 1.35 11.43 -19.30
CA GLN A 105 2.78 11.66 -19.04
C GLN A 105 2.99 12.47 -17.76
N ILE A 106 2.23 13.56 -17.58
CA ILE A 106 2.28 14.38 -16.36
C ILE A 106 1.86 13.54 -15.14
N ALA A 107 0.71 12.87 -15.21
CA ALA A 107 0.22 12.02 -14.13
C ALA A 107 1.25 10.95 -13.74
N SER A 108 1.79 10.22 -14.72
CA SER A 108 2.82 9.21 -14.50
C SER A 108 4.06 9.79 -13.81
N ALA A 109 4.53 10.95 -14.24
CA ALA A 109 5.69 11.61 -13.63
C ALA A 109 5.43 12.00 -12.18
N ARG A 110 4.22 12.47 -11.86
CA ARG A 110 3.81 12.87 -10.50
C ARG A 110 3.64 11.67 -9.58
N ILE A 111 2.95 10.61 -10.04
CA ILE A 111 2.72 9.39 -9.24
C ILE A 111 4.06 8.70 -8.92
N ARG A 112 5.01 8.70 -9.85
CA ARG A 112 6.33 8.11 -9.62
C ARG A 112 7.18 8.84 -8.58
N GLN A 113 6.82 10.06 -8.20
CA GLN A 113 7.44 10.81 -7.11
C GLN A 113 6.80 10.48 -5.75
N ALA A 114 5.61 9.91 -5.74
CA ALA A 114 4.93 9.49 -4.52
C ALA A 114 5.68 8.36 -3.81
N PRO A 115 5.48 8.19 -2.49
CA PRO A 115 5.97 7.02 -1.76
C PRO A 115 5.53 5.73 -2.44
N LYS A 116 6.45 4.83 -2.75
CA LYS A 116 6.09 3.52 -3.29
C LYS A 116 5.19 2.77 -2.32
N LEU A 117 4.18 2.14 -2.84
CA LEU A 117 3.30 1.25 -2.07
C LEU A 117 3.82 -0.18 -2.19
N ILE A 118 4.12 -0.78 -1.04
CA ILE A 118 4.64 -2.14 -0.93
C ILE A 118 3.46 -3.09 -0.67
N PRO A 119 3.25 -4.11 -1.52
CA PRO A 119 2.14 -5.04 -1.36
C PRO A 119 2.34 -5.94 -0.14
N ILE A 120 1.25 -6.22 0.58
CA ILE A 120 1.22 -7.15 1.71
C ILE A 120 0.36 -8.36 1.34
N LEU A 121 -0.95 -8.18 1.16
CA LEU A 121 -1.90 -9.20 0.73
C LEU A 121 -2.91 -8.58 -0.24
N GLY A 122 -3.16 -9.18 -1.39
CA GLY A 122 -4.12 -8.69 -2.37
C GLY A 122 -3.89 -7.22 -2.75
N ASN A 123 -4.92 -6.42 -2.63
CA ASN A 123 -4.86 -4.97 -2.87
C ASN A 123 -4.55 -4.15 -1.60
N ARG A 124 -3.86 -4.75 -0.63
CA ARG A 124 -3.42 -4.08 0.61
C ARG A 124 -1.95 -3.71 0.51
N TYR A 125 -1.69 -2.44 0.72
CA TYR A 125 -0.38 -1.85 0.51
C TYR A 125 0.06 -1.01 1.71
N MET A 126 1.36 -1.01 1.97
CA MET A 126 2.00 -0.16 2.97
C MET A 126 2.99 0.79 2.29
N PRO A 127 2.97 2.09 2.60
CA PRO A 127 3.91 3.04 2.00
C PRO A 127 5.34 2.80 2.48
N ALA A 128 6.30 2.86 1.55
CA ALA A 128 7.73 2.76 1.87
C ALA A 128 8.28 3.98 2.62
N LEU A 129 7.60 5.12 2.50
CA LEU A 129 7.97 6.38 3.15
C LEU A 129 6.77 6.95 3.93
N PRO A 130 7.05 7.62 5.08
CA PRO A 130 8.35 7.70 5.73
C PRO A 130 8.86 6.31 6.13
N ASN A 131 10.19 6.07 6.07
CA ASN A 131 10.75 4.77 6.44
C ASN A 131 10.79 4.60 7.96
N GLU A 132 9.64 4.45 8.55
CA GLU A 132 9.35 4.36 9.97
C GLU A 132 8.32 3.26 10.24
N ALA A 133 8.29 2.75 11.47
CA ALA A 133 7.22 1.86 11.92
C ALA A 133 5.89 2.63 12.11
N GLY A 134 4.78 1.90 12.01
CA GLY A 134 3.44 2.44 12.24
C GLY A 134 2.91 3.26 11.05
N ASN A 135 3.35 2.97 9.84
CA ASN A 135 2.70 3.47 8.64
C ASN A 135 1.35 2.77 8.46
N PRO A 136 0.31 3.47 7.97
CA PRO A 136 -0.98 2.86 7.69
C PRO A 136 -0.89 1.83 6.56
N VAL A 137 -1.85 0.92 6.55
CA VAL A 137 -2.08 0.03 5.42
C VAL A 137 -3.31 0.51 4.67
N PHE A 138 -3.16 0.69 3.38
CA PHE A 138 -4.23 1.09 2.47
C PHE A 138 -4.86 -0.10 1.77
N SER A 139 -6.16 -0.02 1.53
CA SER A 139 -6.81 -0.73 0.43
C SER A 139 -6.77 0.17 -0.79
N VAL A 140 -6.22 -0.33 -1.89
CA VAL A 140 -6.04 0.45 -3.12
C VAL A 140 -6.73 -0.25 -4.28
N HIS A 141 -7.69 0.42 -4.86
CA HIS A 141 -8.33 0.01 -6.10
C HIS A 141 -8.52 1.23 -7.00
N GLN A 142 -7.62 1.40 -7.98
CA GLN A 142 -7.57 2.64 -8.77
C GLN A 142 -7.40 3.87 -7.84
N THR A 143 -8.26 4.87 -7.95
CA THR A 143 -8.29 6.04 -7.06
C THR A 143 -9.17 5.87 -5.83
N ASP A 144 -9.88 4.72 -5.71
CA ASP A 144 -10.55 4.33 -4.47
C ASP A 144 -9.50 3.82 -3.48
N ILE A 145 -9.06 4.72 -2.63
CA ILE A 145 -8.01 4.48 -1.63
C ILE A 145 -8.59 4.76 -0.25
N ILE A 146 -8.53 3.75 0.63
CA ILE A 146 -8.99 3.90 2.01
C ILE A 146 -7.96 3.41 3.02
N TYR A 147 -8.01 3.95 4.24
CA TYR A 147 -7.29 3.38 5.37
C TYR A 147 -7.91 2.04 5.75
N TYR A 148 -7.14 0.95 5.65
CA TYR A 148 -7.59 -0.39 5.98
C TYR A 148 -7.00 -0.92 7.29
N GLY A 149 -5.92 -0.34 7.75
CA GLY A 149 -5.31 -0.50 9.07
C GLY A 149 -4.52 0.75 9.43
N HIS A 150 -4.53 1.15 10.71
CA HIS A 150 -3.75 2.32 11.13
C HIS A 150 -2.25 2.00 11.28
N ASP A 151 -1.90 0.73 11.35
CA ASP A 151 -0.55 0.16 11.24
C ASP A 151 -0.64 -1.30 10.76
N LEU A 152 0.50 -1.98 10.67
CA LEU A 152 0.59 -3.35 10.20
C LEU A 152 -0.11 -4.36 11.13
N ASP A 153 0.02 -4.22 12.46
CA ASP A 153 -0.63 -5.12 13.44
C ASP A 153 -2.15 -5.01 13.35
N ASP A 154 -2.67 -3.78 13.35
CA ASP A 154 -4.10 -3.52 13.25
C ASP A 154 -4.69 -4.03 11.93
N TYR A 155 -3.97 -3.80 10.80
CA TYR A 155 -4.36 -4.33 9.51
C TYR A 155 -4.49 -5.85 9.52
N LEU A 156 -3.45 -6.56 9.97
CA LEU A 156 -3.45 -8.02 9.99
C LEU A 156 -4.57 -8.58 10.89
N ARG A 157 -4.84 -7.91 12.01
CA ARG A 157 -5.99 -8.29 12.86
C ARG A 157 -7.32 -8.03 12.16
N HIS A 158 -7.44 -6.92 11.44
CA HIS A 158 -8.65 -6.60 10.67
C HIS A 158 -8.93 -7.65 9.59
N GLU A 159 -7.94 -7.92 8.75
CA GLU A 159 -8.07 -8.84 7.62
C GLU A 159 -8.53 -10.24 8.07
N PHE A 160 -8.09 -10.69 9.25
CA PHE A 160 -8.38 -12.03 9.76
C PHE A 160 -9.39 -12.07 10.93
N ASN A 161 -10.19 -11.00 11.10
CA ASN A 161 -11.24 -10.91 12.12
C ASN A 161 -10.73 -11.20 13.55
N LEU A 162 -9.52 -10.80 13.88
CA LEU A 162 -8.92 -10.92 15.20
C LEU A 162 -9.28 -9.69 16.07
N PRO A 163 -9.23 -9.80 17.40
CA PRO A 163 -9.45 -8.67 18.30
C PRO A 163 -8.48 -7.52 18.00
N ARG A 164 -9.02 -6.31 17.87
CA ARG A 164 -8.29 -5.08 17.53
C ARG A 164 -8.35 -4.08 18.68
N ALA A 165 -7.33 -3.24 18.77
CA ALA A 165 -7.41 -2.01 19.57
C ALA A 165 -8.36 -1.00 18.90
N LYS A 166 -8.81 0.01 19.68
CA LYS A 166 -9.52 1.14 19.08
C LYS A 166 -8.55 1.93 18.19
N TRP A 167 -9.06 2.38 17.07
CA TRP A 167 -8.30 3.27 16.19
C TRP A 167 -7.86 4.53 16.94
N PRO A 168 -6.65 5.03 16.68
CA PRO A 168 -6.19 6.30 17.22
C PRO A 168 -7.07 7.44 16.68
N VAL A 169 -7.12 8.55 17.41
CA VAL A 169 -7.85 9.75 16.97
C VAL A 169 -7.28 10.30 15.64
N LYS A 170 -5.99 10.06 15.40
CA LYS A 170 -5.32 10.50 14.18
C LYS A 170 -4.43 9.38 13.63
N VAL A 171 -4.69 8.98 12.39
CA VAL A 171 -3.82 8.08 11.62
C VAL A 171 -2.70 8.91 10.99
N LYS A 172 -1.51 8.30 10.80
CA LYS A 172 -0.39 8.94 10.11
C LYS A 172 -0.79 9.23 8.66
N GLN A 173 -0.75 10.49 8.27
CA GLN A 173 -0.99 10.90 6.89
C GLN A 173 0.25 10.61 6.03
N ILE A 174 0.02 10.12 4.83
CA ILE A 174 1.08 9.79 3.86
C ILE A 174 0.93 10.71 2.68
N GLU A 175 1.99 11.45 2.38
CA GLU A 175 2.02 12.34 1.23
C GLU A 175 1.58 11.60 -0.05
N PHE A 176 0.74 12.23 -0.85
CA PHE A 176 0.08 11.71 -2.04
C PHE A 176 -1.04 10.69 -1.74
N TRP A 177 -0.81 9.65 -0.91
CA TRP A 177 -1.74 8.52 -0.71
C TRP A 177 -2.78 8.75 0.39
N ASP A 178 -2.96 10.00 0.84
CA ASP A 178 -3.97 10.33 1.84
C ASP A 178 -5.39 10.14 1.26
N PRO A 179 -6.19 9.21 1.80
CA PRO A 179 -7.56 8.96 1.35
C PRO A 179 -8.45 10.21 1.34
N ASP A 180 -8.35 11.05 2.36
CA ASP A 180 -9.13 12.29 2.46
C ASP A 180 -8.88 13.23 1.26
N ARG A 181 -7.65 13.21 0.75
CA ARG A 181 -7.27 13.99 -0.44
C ARG A 181 -7.92 13.42 -1.71
N PHE A 182 -7.92 12.10 -1.89
CA PHE A 182 -8.55 11.45 -3.04
C PHE A 182 -10.08 11.62 -2.99
N GLU A 183 -10.69 11.49 -1.82
CA GLU A 183 -12.13 11.68 -1.63
C GLU A 183 -12.57 13.11 -1.97
N GLN A 184 -11.89 14.13 -1.47
CA GLN A 184 -12.18 15.53 -1.78
C GLN A 184 -12.10 15.83 -3.28
N LEU A 185 -11.19 15.20 -4.01
CA LEU A 185 -11.05 15.36 -5.45
C LEU A 185 -12.15 14.68 -6.23
N TYR A 186 -12.66 13.56 -5.74
CA TYR A 186 -13.75 12.81 -6.37
C TYR A 186 -15.11 13.49 -6.15
N TRP A 187 -15.41 13.88 -4.92
CA TRP A 187 -16.71 14.47 -4.54
C TRP A 187 -16.79 15.98 -4.80
N GLY A 188 -15.68 16.69 -4.79
CA GLY A 188 -15.64 18.13 -5.11
C GLY A 188 -16.07 18.46 -6.54
N LYS A 189 -16.05 17.49 -7.46
CA LYS A 189 -16.55 17.63 -8.84
C LYS A 189 -18.04 17.25 -9.00
N ASN A 190 -18.63 16.49 -8.06
CA ASN A 190 -20.02 16.04 -8.10
C ASN A 190 -20.71 16.18 -6.72
N PRO A 191 -21.04 17.40 -6.28
CA PRO A 191 -21.72 17.60 -5.00
C PRO A 191 -23.13 16.98 -4.92
N SER A 192 -23.68 16.47 -6.03
CA SER A 192 -25.01 15.84 -6.09
C SER A 192 -25.04 14.35 -5.73
N LEU A 193 -23.90 13.73 -5.43
CA LEU A 193 -23.80 12.31 -5.04
C LEU A 193 -23.49 12.11 -3.54
N SER A 194 -23.46 13.19 -2.74
CA SER A 194 -23.33 13.09 -1.30
C SER A 194 -24.68 12.68 -0.69
N HIS A 195 -24.77 11.39 -0.37
CA HIS A 195 -25.70 10.74 0.57
C HIS A 195 -27.20 10.98 0.43
N GLU A 196 -27.90 10.02 -0.13
CA GLU A 196 -29.17 9.51 0.43
C GLU A 196 -28.92 8.27 1.28
#